data_429fdf9dcfc9b2acb9901d2ab55ce75d
#
_entry.id   429fdf9dcfc9b2acb9901d2ab55ce75d
#
_cell.length_a   1.000
_cell.length_b   1.000
_cell.length_c   1.000
_cell.angle_alpha   90.00
_cell.angle_beta   90.00
_cell.angle_gamma   90.00
#
_symmetry.space_group_name_H-M   'P 1'
#
loop_
_entity.id
_entity.type
_entity.pdbx_description
1 polymer ?
#
loop_
_entity_poly.entity_id
_entity_poly.type
_entity_poly.pdbx_seq_one_letter_code
_entity_poly.pdbx_strand_id
1 'polypeptide(L)'
;MSPRTRRTSTTTKAGEEQIRQRSRFLAAIEPFNGLSKLELERVARSVVERLAPAGEAVLVESGVPGTELYVVYDGTLELVHKEAVVAIITRGEVFGHTTLLTDLPPEFTTRASVDSILYCIPRDVAFDLLRHPEGLMWLAGNQRERLIQAARTMRSLPDVRNRPVTSVVRSAPLFCEPDTPIREAAKIMSDAGRSALLVRLRDGLGIVTDVDFRDKVVLSDVSREAPVSSIMTTPVHTIGADVLAPEASIAMMATGVNHLPVLDAEGAVVGILSASNLMTLDARSPFALRRSLQTATTRDDLIEAAADVPHLFVDLLEAHLDAPALMRVLTVLNDAMIARLLELAIAGHGRPPVPFAWLAFGSSARSELTLASDQDNGLAYADTDDPAVDDYFRVVAEEVTDGLQRCGFELDPHGVLARYRQWRMPLTAWERVFADCLEGRDIERLARASVAFDFRQVAGELYVDHVLTEIMREAPEHRSFMRGLAQLGQRTRLPLGFRQRLEGEFDIKKHGLVPIQNLARYYAFMRGISAHSTVERLIAVRESDGEETVAERSLREAYVSMAHLQLRHHANRIRNGRKVDNIIDVSTLRPLTKATLQEAMREVAGVQSRFPRLAAALR
;
A
#
# COMPACT_ATOMS: atom_id res chain seq x y z
N MET A 1 -44.00 48.49 49.64
CA MET A 1 -42.75 47.69 49.68
C MET A 1 -43.03 46.36 49.05
N SER A 2 -42.64 46.20 47.76
CA SER A 2 -42.81 44.95 47.02
C SER A 2 -41.57 44.07 47.15
N PRO A 3 -41.67 42.76 47.24
CA PRO A 3 -40.52 41.86 47.32
C PRO A 3 -39.93 41.65 45.94
N ARG A 4 -38.65 42.00 45.77
CA ARG A 4 -37.84 41.69 44.59
C ARG A 4 -37.62 40.17 44.48
N THR A 5 -38.10 39.57 43.41
CA THR A 5 -37.93 38.18 43.00
C THR A 5 -36.47 37.89 42.61
N ARG A 6 -35.76 37.11 43.43
CA ARG A 6 -34.53 36.38 43.04
C ARG A 6 -34.91 35.16 42.21
N ARG A 7 -35.02 35.28 40.87
CA ARG A 7 -35.32 34.17 39.97
C ARG A 7 -34.43 34.09 38.73
N THR A 8 -33.21 34.61 38.76
CA THR A 8 -32.31 34.62 37.56
C THR A 8 -30.99 33.88 37.74
N SER A 9 -30.63 33.36 38.92
CA SER A 9 -29.29 32.75 39.12
C SER A 9 -29.26 31.22 39.05
N THR A 10 -30.40 30.54 39.14
CA THR A 10 -30.46 29.07 39.11
C THR A 10 -30.51 28.50 37.68
N THR A 11 -31.18 29.17 36.76
CA THR A 11 -31.29 28.75 35.34
C THR A 11 -29.98 28.92 34.60
N THR A 12 -29.17 29.92 34.92
CA THR A 12 -27.87 30.19 34.31
C THR A 12 -26.81 29.16 34.75
N LYS A 13 -26.82 28.74 36.05
CA LYS A 13 -25.88 27.73 36.57
C LYS A 13 -26.15 26.33 36.02
N ALA A 14 -27.41 25.94 35.84
CA ALA A 14 -27.76 24.63 35.25
C ALA A 14 -27.35 24.56 33.79
N GLY A 15 -27.52 25.66 33.01
CA GLY A 15 -27.07 25.73 31.62
C GLY A 15 -25.54 25.65 31.48
N GLU A 16 -24.81 26.32 32.38
CA GLU A 16 -23.33 26.24 32.36
C GLU A 16 -22.81 24.84 32.72
N GLU A 17 -23.44 24.15 33.65
CA GLU A 17 -23.07 22.78 34.03
C GLU A 17 -23.33 21.81 32.86
N GLN A 18 -24.45 21.95 32.16
CA GLN A 18 -24.80 21.16 31.00
C GLN A 18 -23.79 21.40 29.84
N ILE A 19 -23.36 22.63 29.59
CA ILE A 19 -22.32 22.96 28.63
C ILE A 19 -20.99 22.30 29.02
N ARG A 20 -20.61 22.34 30.31
CA ARG A 20 -19.38 21.67 30.80
C ARG A 20 -19.43 20.15 30.60
N GLN A 21 -20.58 19.53 30.86
CA GLN A 21 -20.77 18.10 30.67
C GLN A 21 -20.64 17.70 29.20
N ARG A 22 -21.28 18.46 28.29
CA ARG A 22 -21.16 18.28 26.83
C ARG A 22 -19.71 18.46 26.35
N SER A 23 -19.03 19.52 26.83
CA SER A 23 -17.62 19.77 26.49
C SER A 23 -16.71 18.63 26.93
N ARG A 24 -16.90 18.08 28.15
CA ARG A 24 -16.12 16.93 28.63
C ARG A 24 -16.35 15.68 27.79
N PHE A 25 -17.59 15.42 27.40
CA PHE A 25 -17.93 14.27 26.57
C PHE A 25 -17.31 14.40 25.16
N LEU A 26 -17.47 15.56 24.52
CA LEU A 26 -16.91 15.81 23.19
C LEU A 26 -15.38 15.81 23.19
N ALA A 27 -14.72 16.32 24.23
CA ALA A 27 -13.26 16.34 24.35
C ALA A 27 -12.61 14.95 24.31
N ALA A 28 -13.36 13.90 24.60
CA ALA A 28 -12.87 12.51 24.58
C ALA A 28 -13.09 11.82 23.22
N ILE A 29 -13.66 12.51 22.24
CA ILE A 29 -14.13 11.93 20.96
C ILE A 29 -13.43 12.63 19.81
N GLU A 30 -12.96 11.87 18.82
CA GLU A 30 -12.56 12.42 17.54
C GLU A 30 -13.79 12.87 16.72
N PRO A 31 -13.73 14.01 16.03
CA PRO A 31 -12.60 14.93 15.82
C PRO A 31 -12.52 16.09 16.83
N PHE A 32 -13.21 16.03 17.97
CA PHE A 32 -13.31 17.14 18.92
C PHE A 32 -12.14 17.22 19.91
N ASN A 33 -11.39 16.12 20.07
CA ASN A 33 -10.30 15.97 21.04
C ASN A 33 -9.10 16.91 20.79
N GLY A 34 -8.93 17.39 19.55
CA GLY A 34 -7.89 18.36 19.17
C GLY A 34 -8.31 19.82 19.28
N LEU A 35 -9.56 20.11 19.63
CA LEU A 35 -10.05 21.48 19.74
C LEU A 35 -9.56 22.19 21.00
N SER A 36 -9.29 23.49 20.88
CA SER A 36 -9.05 24.34 22.03
C SER A 36 -10.29 24.40 22.96
N LYS A 37 -10.08 24.71 24.24
CA LYS A 37 -11.17 24.82 25.22
C LYS A 37 -12.28 25.78 24.76
N LEU A 38 -11.93 26.86 24.10
CA LEU A 38 -12.88 27.89 23.63
C LEU A 38 -13.73 27.38 22.45
N GLU A 39 -13.10 26.66 21.52
CA GLU A 39 -13.77 26.03 20.40
C GLU A 39 -14.71 24.93 20.85
N LEU A 40 -14.23 24.09 21.77
CA LEU A 40 -15.02 23.01 22.35
C LEU A 40 -16.27 23.54 23.11
N GLU A 41 -16.13 24.64 23.88
CA GLU A 41 -17.26 25.29 24.52
C GLU A 41 -18.25 25.89 23.50
N ARG A 42 -17.75 26.42 22.38
CA ARG A 42 -18.59 26.92 21.27
C ARG A 42 -19.42 25.78 20.66
N VAL A 43 -18.79 24.65 20.36
CA VAL A 43 -19.48 23.46 19.86
C VAL A 43 -20.50 22.96 20.89
N ALA A 44 -20.11 22.80 22.15
CA ALA A 44 -20.99 22.31 23.22
C ALA A 44 -22.23 23.19 23.43
N ARG A 45 -22.12 24.50 23.20
CA ARG A 45 -23.26 25.45 23.26
C ARG A 45 -24.23 25.31 22.09
N SER A 46 -23.73 24.88 20.91
CA SER A 46 -24.57 24.72 19.71
C SER A 46 -25.30 23.36 19.68
N VAL A 47 -24.88 22.41 20.50
CA VAL A 47 -25.49 21.07 20.55
C VAL A 47 -26.96 21.13 20.91
N VAL A 48 -27.79 20.53 20.06
CA VAL A 48 -29.19 20.22 20.32
C VAL A 48 -29.31 18.73 20.64
N GLU A 49 -29.89 18.38 21.78
CA GLU A 49 -30.15 16.97 22.11
C GLU A 49 -31.41 16.48 21.41
N ARG A 50 -31.32 15.34 20.73
CA ARG A 50 -32.44 14.67 20.07
C ARG A 50 -32.58 13.25 20.63
N LEU A 51 -33.77 12.90 21.07
CA LEU A 51 -34.14 11.53 21.36
C LEU A 51 -34.57 10.85 20.05
N ALA A 52 -33.98 9.70 19.75
CA ALA A 52 -34.33 8.83 18.64
C ALA A 52 -34.85 7.50 19.21
N PRO A 53 -36.17 7.26 19.24
CA PRO A 53 -36.76 6.01 19.67
C PRO A 53 -36.30 4.82 18.82
N ALA A 54 -36.29 3.63 19.41
CA ALA A 54 -35.97 2.41 18.68
C ALA A 54 -36.82 2.25 17.40
N GLY A 55 -36.17 2.02 16.27
CA GLY A 55 -36.79 1.92 14.95
C GLY A 55 -36.86 3.23 14.17
N GLU A 56 -36.61 4.42 14.79
CA GLU A 56 -36.61 5.70 14.09
C GLU A 56 -35.41 5.82 13.15
N ALA A 57 -35.66 6.18 11.88
CA ALA A 57 -34.62 6.53 10.92
C ALA A 57 -34.22 8.02 11.07
N VAL A 58 -32.98 8.27 11.46
CA VAL A 58 -32.40 9.61 11.62
C VAL A 58 -31.99 10.18 10.27
N LEU A 59 -31.40 9.35 9.42
CA LEU A 59 -31.10 9.62 8.01
C LEU A 59 -31.67 8.50 7.17
N VAL A 60 -32.20 8.80 6.00
CA VAL A 60 -32.84 7.82 5.09
C VAL A 60 -32.04 7.73 3.80
N GLU A 61 -31.67 6.52 3.39
CA GLU A 61 -31.00 6.23 2.11
C GLU A 61 -31.76 6.86 0.94
N SER A 62 -31.05 7.57 0.07
CA SER A 62 -31.59 8.34 -1.06
C SER A 62 -32.63 9.40 -0.68
N GLY A 63 -32.75 9.72 0.61
CA GLY A 63 -33.66 10.75 1.13
C GLY A 63 -33.10 12.17 1.04
N VAL A 64 -33.62 13.08 1.87
CA VAL A 64 -33.15 14.47 1.92
C VAL A 64 -31.76 14.53 2.55
N PRO A 65 -30.82 15.36 2.01
CA PRO A 65 -29.52 15.57 2.63
C PRO A 65 -29.62 16.02 4.08
N GLY A 66 -28.77 15.45 4.94
CA GLY A 66 -28.71 15.85 6.36
C GLY A 66 -28.13 17.26 6.53
N THR A 67 -28.68 18.02 7.46
CA THR A 67 -28.28 19.39 7.75
C THR A 67 -27.47 19.52 9.04
N GLU A 68 -27.21 18.44 9.73
CA GLU A 68 -26.54 18.38 11.03
C GLU A 68 -25.47 17.28 11.03
N LEU A 69 -24.47 17.46 11.90
CA LEU A 69 -23.54 16.41 12.29
C LEU A 69 -24.03 15.77 13.57
N TYR A 70 -24.08 14.45 13.61
CA TYR A 70 -24.63 13.70 14.73
C TYR A 70 -23.51 12.99 15.50
N VAL A 71 -23.62 13.03 16.86
CA VAL A 71 -22.77 12.25 17.78
C VAL A 71 -23.69 11.41 18.66
N VAL A 72 -23.40 10.12 18.78
CA VAL A 72 -24.17 9.25 19.69
C VAL A 72 -23.73 9.52 21.13
N TYR A 73 -24.60 10.17 21.90
CA TYR A 73 -24.34 10.39 23.32
C TYR A 73 -24.65 9.15 24.16
N ASP A 74 -25.77 8.50 23.85
CA ASP A 74 -26.17 7.22 24.47
C ASP A 74 -27.02 6.41 23.51
N GLY A 75 -26.95 5.08 23.60
CA GLY A 75 -27.69 4.17 22.74
C GLY A 75 -26.85 3.57 21.60
N THR A 76 -27.54 3.03 20.60
CA THR A 76 -26.94 2.32 19.45
C THR A 76 -27.81 2.52 18.19
N LEU A 77 -27.16 2.80 17.06
CA LEU A 77 -27.83 2.93 15.77
C LEU A 77 -27.28 1.89 14.80
N GLU A 78 -28.09 1.53 13.83
CA GLU A 78 -27.74 0.69 12.69
C GLU A 78 -27.60 1.53 11.42
N LEU A 79 -26.54 1.28 10.67
CA LEU A 79 -26.39 1.77 9.32
C LEU A 79 -26.94 0.70 8.37
N VAL A 80 -27.96 1.03 7.61
CA VAL A 80 -28.72 0.07 6.78
C VAL A 80 -28.59 0.45 5.31
N HIS A 81 -28.28 -0.52 4.44
CA HIS A 81 -28.27 -0.37 2.99
C HIS A 81 -29.11 -1.48 2.37
N LYS A 82 -30.12 -1.11 1.56
CA LYS A 82 -31.03 -2.07 0.92
C LYS A 82 -31.54 -3.14 1.89
N GLU A 83 -32.03 -2.70 3.05
CA GLU A 83 -32.57 -3.51 4.16
C GLU A 83 -31.55 -4.37 4.94
N ALA A 84 -30.27 -4.38 4.55
CA ALA A 84 -29.21 -5.07 5.29
C ALA A 84 -28.50 -4.12 6.24
N VAL A 85 -28.27 -4.55 7.50
CA VAL A 85 -27.47 -3.81 8.46
C VAL A 85 -25.99 -3.93 8.06
N VAL A 86 -25.37 -2.80 7.68
CA VAL A 86 -23.99 -2.74 7.19
C VAL A 86 -22.98 -2.31 8.24
N ALA A 87 -23.43 -1.61 9.30
CA ALA A 87 -22.59 -1.27 10.44
C ALA A 87 -23.46 -0.92 11.66
N ILE A 88 -22.85 -0.94 12.84
CA ILE A 88 -23.44 -0.48 14.09
C ILE A 88 -22.68 0.76 14.53
N ILE A 89 -23.42 1.80 14.92
CA ILE A 89 -22.88 3.05 15.43
C ILE A 89 -23.21 3.13 16.92
N THR A 90 -22.18 3.30 17.74
CA THR A 90 -22.29 3.24 19.20
C THR A 90 -21.91 4.57 19.83
N ARG A 91 -22.03 4.64 21.17
CA ARG A 91 -21.69 5.81 21.96
C ARG A 91 -20.30 6.38 21.62
N GLY A 92 -20.24 7.68 21.35
CA GLY A 92 -19.01 8.40 21.00
C GLY A 92 -18.73 8.44 19.49
N GLU A 93 -19.47 7.70 18.68
CA GLU A 93 -19.27 7.74 17.25
C GLU A 93 -20.03 8.87 16.59
N VAL A 94 -19.45 9.40 15.48
CA VAL A 94 -19.94 10.56 14.74
C VAL A 94 -20.42 10.14 13.35
N PHE A 95 -21.60 10.60 12.92
CA PHE A 95 -22.16 10.29 11.61
C PHE A 95 -22.86 11.48 10.97
N GLY A 96 -23.28 11.35 9.71
CA GLY A 96 -23.97 12.41 8.97
C GLY A 96 -23.02 13.39 8.25
N HIS A 97 -21.70 13.30 8.47
CA HIS A 97 -20.72 14.18 7.86
C HIS A 97 -20.70 14.11 6.32
N THR A 98 -20.91 12.94 5.72
CA THR A 98 -20.86 12.74 4.27
C THR A 98 -21.96 13.55 3.58
N THR A 99 -23.22 13.38 4.00
CA THR A 99 -24.35 14.11 3.42
C THR A 99 -24.30 15.60 3.75
N LEU A 100 -23.82 15.96 4.94
CA LEU A 100 -23.62 17.35 5.37
C LEU A 100 -22.62 18.10 4.47
N LEU A 101 -21.51 17.46 4.10
CA LEU A 101 -20.43 18.07 3.32
C LEU A 101 -20.69 18.07 1.82
N THR A 102 -21.42 17.10 1.31
CA THR A 102 -21.61 16.91 -0.14
C THR A 102 -22.93 17.49 -0.65
N ASP A 103 -23.89 17.79 0.23
CA ASP A 103 -25.28 18.09 -0.11
C ASP A 103 -25.98 17.00 -0.94
N LEU A 104 -25.43 15.77 -0.92
CA LEU A 104 -26.02 14.61 -1.58
C LEU A 104 -26.90 13.83 -0.61
N PRO A 105 -27.91 13.11 -1.12
CA PRO A 105 -28.68 12.16 -0.33
C PRO A 105 -27.79 11.19 0.44
N PRO A 106 -28.20 10.75 1.65
CA PRO A 106 -27.48 9.71 2.38
C PRO A 106 -27.35 8.43 1.57
N GLU A 107 -26.18 7.82 1.58
CA GLU A 107 -25.92 6.52 0.93
C GLU A 107 -26.49 5.35 1.75
N PHE A 108 -26.80 5.60 3.03
CA PHE A 108 -27.29 4.61 3.98
C PHE A 108 -28.41 5.20 4.83
N THR A 109 -29.35 4.36 5.24
CA THR A 109 -30.31 4.70 6.30
C THR A 109 -29.63 4.51 7.65
N THR A 110 -29.63 5.55 8.50
CA THR A 110 -29.17 5.45 9.90
C THR A 110 -30.40 5.36 10.78
N ARG A 111 -30.59 4.20 11.44
CA ARG A 111 -31.78 3.88 12.24
C ARG A 111 -31.41 3.52 13.67
N ALA A 112 -32.11 4.04 14.67
CA ALA A 112 -31.91 3.67 16.05
C ALA A 112 -32.33 2.20 16.30
N SER A 113 -31.42 1.36 16.81
CA SER A 113 -31.73 -0.03 17.18
C SER A 113 -32.31 -0.12 18.59
N VAL A 114 -31.98 0.83 19.44
CA VAL A 114 -32.53 1.04 20.79
C VAL A 114 -32.83 2.53 20.97
N ASP A 115 -33.59 2.90 21.99
CA ASP A 115 -33.79 4.30 22.34
C ASP A 115 -32.45 4.98 22.53
N SER A 116 -32.17 6.01 21.73
CA SER A 116 -30.85 6.64 21.63
C SER A 116 -30.93 8.16 21.82
N ILE A 117 -29.91 8.72 22.44
CA ILE A 117 -29.76 10.17 22.61
C ILE A 117 -28.64 10.64 21.68
N LEU A 118 -28.95 11.57 20.80
CA LEU A 118 -28.03 12.14 19.82
C LEU A 118 -27.71 13.60 20.17
N TYR A 119 -26.46 13.96 20.02
CA TYR A 119 -26.03 15.34 19.97
C TYR A 119 -26.02 15.80 18.50
N CYS A 120 -26.89 16.71 18.14
CA CYS A 120 -27.03 17.30 16.83
C CYS A 120 -26.25 18.62 16.79
N ILE A 121 -25.26 18.72 15.92
CA ILE A 121 -24.41 19.90 15.75
C ILE A 121 -24.83 20.57 14.44
N PRO A 122 -25.29 21.84 14.47
CA PRO A 122 -25.73 22.57 13.30
C PRO A 122 -24.63 22.67 12.23
N ARG A 123 -25.06 22.75 10.97
CA ARG A 123 -24.21 22.73 9.78
C ARG A 123 -23.04 23.72 9.83
N ASP A 124 -23.28 24.97 10.21
CA ASP A 124 -22.29 26.04 10.26
C ASP A 124 -21.16 25.72 11.24
N VAL A 125 -21.50 25.24 12.44
CA VAL A 125 -20.54 24.83 13.47
C VAL A 125 -19.81 23.54 13.06
N ALA A 126 -20.52 22.59 12.46
CA ALA A 126 -19.95 21.35 11.96
C ALA A 126 -18.96 21.60 10.81
N PHE A 127 -19.25 22.55 9.92
CA PHE A 127 -18.32 22.94 8.85
C PHE A 127 -17.05 23.59 9.38
N ASP A 128 -17.14 24.44 10.39
CA ASP A 128 -15.97 25.03 11.04
C ASP A 128 -15.09 23.95 11.67
N LEU A 129 -15.70 22.99 12.37
CA LEU A 129 -15.01 21.84 12.95
C LEU A 129 -14.34 20.96 11.89
N LEU A 130 -15.07 20.59 10.84
CA LEU A 130 -14.56 19.68 9.80
C LEU A 130 -13.51 20.32 8.88
N ARG A 131 -13.39 21.65 8.89
CA ARG A 131 -12.30 22.39 8.22
C ARG A 131 -11.05 22.54 9.07
N HIS A 132 -11.16 22.30 10.37
CA HIS A 132 -9.99 22.25 11.25
C HIS A 132 -9.07 21.08 10.86
N PRO A 133 -7.74 21.16 11.01
CA PRO A 133 -6.81 20.08 10.68
C PRO A 133 -7.22 18.72 11.28
N GLU A 134 -7.64 18.71 12.54
CA GLU A 134 -8.11 17.49 13.24
C GLU A 134 -9.41 16.93 12.61
N GLY A 135 -10.34 17.80 12.22
CA GLY A 135 -11.56 17.39 11.53
C GLY A 135 -11.30 16.79 10.15
N LEU A 136 -10.33 17.35 9.41
CA LEU A 136 -9.91 16.82 8.10
C LEU A 136 -9.19 15.47 8.25
N MET A 137 -8.33 15.32 9.25
CA MET A 137 -7.66 14.06 9.58
C MET A 137 -8.66 12.97 9.96
N TRP A 138 -9.62 13.29 10.81
CA TRP A 138 -10.70 12.38 11.18
C TRP A 138 -11.55 11.96 9.98
N LEU A 139 -11.88 12.88 9.07
CA LEU A 139 -12.61 12.57 7.83
C LEU A 139 -11.83 11.58 6.95
N ALA A 140 -10.52 11.77 6.81
CA ALA A 140 -9.66 10.89 6.03
C ALA A 140 -9.54 9.49 6.68
N GLY A 141 -9.40 9.42 8.01
CA GLY A 141 -9.34 8.17 8.78
C GLY A 141 -10.67 7.41 8.80
N ASN A 142 -11.76 8.11 9.04
CA ASN A 142 -13.08 7.52 9.21
C ASN A 142 -13.68 6.97 7.89
N GLN A 143 -13.35 7.53 6.74
CA GLN A 143 -13.70 6.93 5.44
C GLN A 143 -13.01 5.59 5.22
N ARG A 144 -11.78 5.45 5.68
CA ARG A 144 -11.02 4.19 5.57
C ARG A 144 -11.63 3.09 6.44
N GLU A 145 -11.94 3.37 7.70
CA GLU A 145 -12.54 2.39 8.62
C GLU A 145 -13.96 1.98 8.20
N ARG A 146 -14.77 2.94 7.74
CA ARG A 146 -16.13 2.65 7.25
C ARG A 146 -16.14 1.92 5.92
N LEU A 147 -15.19 2.21 5.01
CA LEU A 147 -15.01 1.42 3.79
C LEU A 147 -14.54 0.00 4.12
N ILE A 148 -13.67 -0.17 5.12
CA ILE A 148 -13.26 -1.48 5.63
C ILE A 148 -14.43 -2.19 6.32
N GLN A 149 -15.24 -1.51 7.10
CA GLN A 149 -16.43 -2.09 7.74
C GLN A 149 -17.56 -2.32 6.73
N ALA A 150 -17.85 -1.40 5.82
CA ALA A 150 -18.81 -1.61 4.73
C ALA A 150 -18.37 -2.75 3.80
N ALA A 151 -17.08 -2.85 3.50
CA ALA A 151 -16.52 -4.01 2.81
C ALA A 151 -16.66 -5.30 3.64
N ARG A 152 -16.53 -5.23 4.96
CA ARG A 152 -16.78 -6.36 5.87
C ARG A 152 -18.25 -6.77 5.91
N THR A 153 -19.19 -5.89 5.72
CA THR A 153 -20.64 -6.14 5.81
C THR A 153 -21.31 -6.40 4.45
N MET A 154 -20.81 -5.86 3.33
CA MET A 154 -21.10 -6.33 1.97
C MET A 154 -20.70 -7.80 1.72
N ARG A 155 -19.96 -8.38 2.67
CA ARG A 155 -19.61 -9.82 2.77
C ARG A 155 -20.81 -10.76 2.94
N SER A 156 -22.00 -10.26 3.17
CA SER A 156 -23.21 -11.08 3.29
C SER A 156 -23.89 -11.44 1.95
N LEU A 157 -23.43 -10.92 0.83
CA LEU A 157 -23.82 -11.41 -0.49
C LEU A 157 -22.91 -12.57 -0.90
N PRO A 158 -23.43 -13.67 -1.45
CA PRO A 158 -22.65 -14.85 -1.83
C PRO A 158 -21.85 -14.58 -3.11
N ASP A 159 -20.94 -13.61 -3.08
CA ASP A 159 -19.94 -13.44 -4.13
C ASP A 159 -18.70 -14.25 -3.75
N VAL A 160 -18.36 -15.22 -4.58
CA VAL A 160 -17.24 -16.16 -4.42
C VAL A 160 -15.90 -15.43 -4.21
N ARG A 161 -15.81 -14.15 -4.59
CA ARG A 161 -14.62 -13.29 -4.52
C ARG A 161 -14.31 -12.76 -3.12
N ASN A 162 -15.26 -12.73 -2.20
CA ASN A 162 -15.11 -12.13 -0.85
C ASN A 162 -15.17 -13.18 0.26
N ARG A 163 -14.60 -14.37 0.03
CA ARG A 163 -14.58 -15.42 1.06
C ARG A 163 -13.36 -15.27 1.98
N PRO A 164 -13.54 -15.39 3.30
CA PRO A 164 -12.40 -15.50 4.21
C PRO A 164 -11.59 -16.75 3.89
N VAL A 165 -10.29 -16.72 4.13
CA VAL A 165 -9.38 -17.84 3.84
C VAL A 165 -9.81 -19.14 4.52
N THR A 166 -10.48 -19.07 5.68
CA THR A 166 -11.07 -20.23 6.37
C THR A 166 -12.09 -20.99 5.55
N SER A 167 -12.82 -20.32 4.66
CA SER A 167 -13.79 -20.98 3.77
C SER A 167 -13.14 -21.72 2.60
N VAL A 168 -11.86 -21.45 2.35
CA VAL A 168 -11.05 -21.99 1.25
C VAL A 168 -10.13 -23.09 1.75
N VAL A 169 -9.70 -23.01 3.00
CA VAL A 169 -8.93 -24.05 3.68
C VAL A 169 -9.79 -25.28 3.89
N ARG A 170 -9.48 -26.36 3.17
CA ARG A 170 -10.34 -27.55 3.11
C ARG A 170 -9.97 -28.63 4.14
N SER A 171 -8.91 -28.45 4.92
CA SER A 171 -8.41 -29.54 5.74
C SER A 171 -7.50 -29.09 6.88
N ALA A 172 -7.54 -29.87 7.95
CA ALA A 172 -6.67 -29.69 9.12
C ALA A 172 -5.18 -29.69 8.74
N PRO A 173 -4.35 -28.88 9.42
CA PRO A 173 -2.92 -28.84 9.17
C PRO A 173 -2.26 -30.15 9.60
N LEU A 174 -1.27 -30.60 8.83
CA LEU A 174 -0.40 -31.72 9.22
C LEU A 174 0.83 -31.18 9.93
N PHE A 175 1.29 -31.90 10.94
CA PHE A 175 2.47 -31.55 11.72
C PHE A 175 3.43 -32.73 11.86
N CYS A 176 4.73 -32.42 11.99
CA CYS A 176 5.76 -33.35 12.44
C CYS A 176 6.73 -32.63 13.40
N GLU A 177 7.60 -33.39 14.04
CA GLU A 177 8.65 -32.88 14.90
C GLU A 177 9.93 -32.58 14.08
N PRO A 178 10.82 -31.68 14.55
CA PRO A 178 11.99 -31.23 13.79
C PRO A 178 13.00 -32.35 13.47
N ASP A 179 13.05 -33.39 14.29
CA ASP A 179 13.92 -34.57 14.17
C ASP A 179 13.29 -35.71 13.36
N THR A 180 12.04 -35.54 12.90
CA THR A 180 11.39 -36.50 12.01
C THR A 180 12.25 -36.73 10.77
N PRO A 181 12.56 -37.99 10.39
CA PRO A 181 13.31 -38.28 9.17
C PRO A 181 12.60 -37.72 7.92
N ILE A 182 13.35 -37.19 6.98
CA ILE A 182 12.83 -36.63 5.71
C ILE A 182 11.92 -37.64 4.99
N ARG A 183 12.31 -38.95 4.98
CA ARG A 183 11.50 -40.02 4.40
C ARG A 183 10.13 -40.15 5.06
N GLU A 184 10.07 -40.03 6.38
CA GLU A 184 8.81 -40.12 7.14
C GLU A 184 7.93 -38.91 6.93
N ALA A 185 8.51 -37.70 6.92
CA ALA A 185 7.82 -36.48 6.56
C ALA A 185 7.19 -36.53 5.16
N ALA A 186 7.95 -37.05 4.17
CA ALA A 186 7.42 -37.25 2.82
C ALA A 186 6.27 -38.29 2.79
N LYS A 187 6.37 -39.36 3.60
CA LYS A 187 5.30 -40.33 3.73
C LYS A 187 4.04 -39.74 4.35
N ILE A 188 4.15 -38.95 5.42
CA ILE A 188 3.02 -38.25 6.05
C ILE A 188 2.28 -37.37 5.00
N MET A 189 3.05 -36.64 4.19
CA MET A 189 2.45 -35.78 3.13
C MET A 189 1.79 -36.62 2.05
N SER A 190 2.42 -37.68 1.59
CA SER A 190 1.93 -38.59 0.54
C SER A 190 0.67 -39.32 0.97
N ASP A 191 0.64 -39.90 2.17
CA ASP A 191 -0.50 -40.64 2.72
C ASP A 191 -1.72 -39.75 2.92
N ALA A 192 -1.51 -38.47 3.22
CA ALA A 192 -2.55 -37.47 3.38
C ALA A 192 -2.90 -36.72 2.08
N GLY A 193 -2.18 -36.92 0.98
CA GLY A 193 -2.35 -36.20 -0.28
C GLY A 193 -2.11 -34.70 -0.14
N ARG A 194 -1.06 -34.29 0.58
CA ARG A 194 -0.72 -32.90 0.89
C ARG A 194 0.60 -32.47 0.27
N SER A 195 0.65 -31.23 -0.17
CA SER A 195 1.84 -30.58 -0.73
C SER A 195 2.66 -29.79 0.28
N ALA A 196 2.22 -29.75 1.54
CA ALA A 196 2.92 -29.05 2.62
C ALA A 196 2.70 -29.71 3.98
N LEU A 197 3.72 -29.67 4.84
CA LEU A 197 3.77 -30.20 6.19
C LEU A 197 4.39 -29.14 7.12
N LEU A 198 3.79 -28.90 8.28
CA LEU A 198 4.32 -28.00 9.30
C LEU A 198 5.23 -28.73 10.25
N VAL A 199 6.33 -28.08 10.63
CA VAL A 199 7.28 -28.57 11.61
C VAL A 199 7.11 -27.76 12.90
N ARG A 200 6.90 -28.44 14.02
CA ARG A 200 6.72 -27.79 15.34
C ARG A 200 8.07 -27.39 15.91
N LEU A 201 8.28 -26.10 16.12
CA LEU A 201 9.46 -25.60 16.81
C LEU A 201 9.10 -25.12 18.21
N ARG A 202 10.10 -25.00 19.09
CA ARG A 202 9.88 -24.47 20.46
C ARG A 202 9.33 -23.05 20.41
N ASP A 203 9.87 -22.23 19.50
CA ASP A 203 9.50 -20.82 19.34
C ASP A 203 9.08 -20.57 17.87
N GLY A 204 7.91 -21.11 17.46
CA GLY A 204 7.35 -20.86 16.14
C GLY A 204 7.11 -22.10 15.29
N LEU A 205 7.12 -21.92 13.98
CA LEU A 205 6.82 -22.96 13.00
C LEU A 205 7.90 -23.03 11.92
N GLY A 206 8.13 -24.23 11.41
CA GLY A 206 8.75 -24.49 10.13
C GLY A 206 7.74 -25.04 9.12
N ILE A 207 8.04 -24.98 7.84
CA ILE A 207 7.24 -25.59 6.77
C ILE A 207 8.16 -26.34 5.80
N VAL A 208 7.68 -27.49 5.34
CA VAL A 208 8.30 -28.26 4.26
C VAL A 208 7.28 -28.51 3.17
N THR A 209 7.68 -28.36 1.93
CA THR A 209 6.81 -28.48 0.75
C THR A 209 7.41 -29.46 -0.28
N ASP A 210 6.62 -29.87 -1.27
CA ASP A 210 7.09 -30.70 -2.39
C ASP A 210 8.32 -30.12 -3.09
N VAL A 211 8.44 -28.79 -3.13
CA VAL A 211 9.58 -28.07 -3.69
C VAL A 211 10.85 -28.33 -2.88
N ASP A 212 10.75 -28.32 -1.55
CA ASP A 212 11.91 -28.59 -0.68
C ASP A 212 12.43 -30.00 -0.86
N PHE A 213 11.55 -31.01 -1.00
CA PHE A 213 11.99 -32.39 -1.29
C PHE A 213 12.68 -32.48 -2.64
N ARG A 214 12.16 -31.85 -3.68
CA ARG A 214 12.77 -31.84 -5.00
C ARG A 214 14.13 -31.15 -5.00
N ASP A 215 14.17 -29.91 -4.48
CA ASP A 215 15.35 -29.06 -4.63
C ASP A 215 16.44 -29.37 -3.60
N LYS A 216 16.07 -29.70 -2.35
CA LYS A 216 17.03 -29.95 -1.27
C LYS A 216 17.39 -31.42 -1.06
N VAL A 217 16.50 -32.36 -1.46
CA VAL A 217 16.79 -33.80 -1.30
C VAL A 217 17.21 -34.44 -2.61
N VAL A 218 16.46 -34.23 -3.69
CA VAL A 218 16.72 -34.87 -4.98
C VAL A 218 17.90 -34.22 -5.72
N LEU A 219 17.98 -32.87 -5.70
CA LEU A 219 19.02 -32.12 -6.42
C LEU A 219 20.30 -31.92 -5.59
N SER A 220 20.23 -31.95 -4.25
CA SER A 220 21.35 -31.58 -3.36
C SER A 220 21.90 -32.76 -2.52
N ASP A 221 21.54 -33.99 -2.82
CA ASP A 221 22.03 -35.25 -2.16
C ASP A 221 21.89 -35.29 -0.62
N VAL A 222 20.90 -34.57 -0.06
CA VAL A 222 20.61 -34.68 1.38
C VAL A 222 20.03 -36.07 1.68
N SER A 223 20.56 -36.70 2.71
CA SER A 223 20.13 -38.06 3.10
C SER A 223 18.65 -38.08 3.51
N ARG A 224 17.91 -39.07 3.02
CA ARG A 224 16.50 -39.32 3.40
C ARG A 224 16.29 -39.61 4.89
N GLU A 225 17.35 -40.02 5.58
CA GLU A 225 17.34 -40.28 7.03
C GLU A 225 17.74 -39.04 7.86
N ALA A 226 18.11 -37.93 7.21
CA ALA A 226 18.38 -36.67 7.88
C ALA A 226 17.10 -36.10 8.49
N PRO A 227 17.18 -35.28 9.56
CA PRO A 227 16.01 -34.65 10.17
C PRO A 227 15.37 -33.63 9.22
N VAL A 228 14.03 -33.52 9.24
CA VAL A 228 13.27 -32.62 8.39
C VAL A 228 13.63 -31.15 8.61
N SER A 229 14.13 -30.82 9.79
CA SER A 229 14.65 -29.49 10.11
C SER A 229 15.81 -29.05 9.20
N SER A 230 16.51 -29.97 8.54
CA SER A 230 17.59 -29.63 7.61
C SER A 230 17.11 -29.11 6.25
N ILE A 231 15.84 -29.36 5.92
CA ILE A 231 15.24 -28.92 4.62
C ILE A 231 14.08 -27.95 4.79
N MET A 232 13.56 -27.76 6.01
CA MET A 232 12.44 -26.85 6.26
C MET A 232 12.80 -25.38 5.99
N THR A 233 11.77 -24.59 5.74
CA THR A 233 11.85 -23.12 5.71
C THR A 233 11.34 -22.55 7.03
N THR A 234 12.11 -21.66 7.65
CA THR A 234 11.76 -20.92 8.87
C THR A 234 12.48 -19.56 8.86
N PRO A 235 11.88 -18.47 9.35
CA PRO A 235 10.49 -18.37 9.84
C PRO A 235 9.47 -18.56 8.71
N VAL A 236 8.24 -18.98 9.08
CA VAL A 236 7.15 -19.23 8.13
C VAL A 236 6.28 -17.98 8.02
N HIS A 237 5.98 -17.57 6.80
CA HIS A 237 4.96 -16.55 6.56
C HIS A 237 3.57 -17.12 6.88
N THR A 238 2.83 -16.45 7.73
CA THR A 238 1.48 -16.85 8.18
C THR A 238 0.45 -15.79 7.82
N ILE A 239 -0.84 -16.16 7.88
CA ILE A 239 -1.94 -15.23 7.60
C ILE A 239 -3.08 -15.44 8.58
N GLY A 240 -3.81 -14.37 8.93
CA GLY A 240 -4.97 -14.45 9.82
C GLY A 240 -6.17 -15.16 9.18
N ALA A 241 -6.94 -15.85 10.00
CA ALA A 241 -8.13 -16.60 9.59
C ALA A 241 -9.26 -15.71 9.01
N ASP A 242 -9.28 -14.46 9.38
CA ASP A 242 -10.23 -13.43 8.96
C ASP A 242 -9.87 -12.75 7.62
N VAL A 243 -8.63 -12.95 7.15
CA VAL A 243 -8.13 -12.36 5.91
C VAL A 243 -8.91 -12.92 4.70
N LEU A 244 -9.12 -12.08 3.68
CA LEU A 244 -9.84 -12.48 2.48
C LEU A 244 -8.94 -13.23 1.50
N ALA A 245 -9.54 -14.12 0.71
CA ALA A 245 -8.84 -14.88 -0.33
C ALA A 245 -8.03 -14.01 -1.31
N PRO A 246 -8.51 -12.84 -1.80
CA PRO A 246 -7.67 -11.94 -2.61
C PRO A 246 -6.46 -11.39 -1.86
N GLU A 247 -6.61 -10.99 -0.60
CA GLU A 247 -5.51 -10.50 0.24
C GLU A 247 -4.47 -11.59 0.48
N ALA A 248 -4.92 -12.82 0.71
CA ALA A 248 -4.04 -13.99 0.84
C ALA A 248 -3.28 -14.29 -0.46
N SER A 249 -3.93 -14.14 -1.62
CA SER A 249 -3.27 -14.26 -2.93
C SER A 249 -2.13 -13.25 -3.06
N ILE A 250 -2.35 -12.02 -2.62
CA ILE A 250 -1.36 -10.95 -2.65
C ILE A 250 -0.20 -11.25 -1.70
N ALA A 251 -0.50 -11.71 -0.47
CA ALA A 251 0.52 -12.10 0.49
C ALA A 251 1.42 -13.22 -0.06
N MET A 252 0.83 -14.25 -0.68
CA MET A 252 1.58 -15.31 -1.36
C MET A 252 2.46 -14.77 -2.48
N MET A 253 1.91 -13.86 -3.29
CA MET A 253 2.67 -13.25 -4.40
C MET A 253 3.81 -12.37 -3.88
N ALA A 254 3.55 -11.53 -2.89
CA ALA A 254 4.55 -10.61 -2.33
C ALA A 254 5.70 -11.35 -1.64
N THR A 255 5.42 -12.48 -1.00
CA THR A 255 6.43 -13.31 -0.29
C THR A 255 7.02 -14.41 -1.15
N GLY A 256 6.50 -14.63 -2.36
CA GLY A 256 6.95 -15.69 -3.27
C GLY A 256 6.60 -17.11 -2.81
N VAL A 257 5.71 -17.28 -1.81
CA VAL A 257 5.35 -18.58 -1.26
C VAL A 257 4.05 -19.10 -1.86
N ASN A 258 3.91 -20.42 -1.94
CA ASN A 258 2.71 -21.09 -2.45
C ASN A 258 1.83 -21.68 -1.33
N HIS A 259 2.28 -21.58 -0.08
CA HIS A 259 1.61 -22.12 1.10
C HIS A 259 1.70 -21.11 2.24
N LEU A 260 0.57 -20.79 2.86
CA LEU A 260 0.47 -19.94 4.05
C LEU A 260 -0.29 -20.67 5.14
N PRO A 261 0.33 -20.98 6.29
CA PRO A 261 -0.42 -21.39 7.48
C PRO A 261 -1.39 -20.28 7.91
N VAL A 262 -2.62 -20.66 8.19
CA VAL A 262 -3.70 -19.77 8.61
C VAL A 262 -3.83 -19.86 10.12
N LEU A 263 -3.74 -18.71 10.80
CA LEU A 263 -3.82 -18.60 12.25
C LEU A 263 -5.19 -18.03 12.68
N ASP A 264 -5.76 -18.59 13.74
CA ASP A 264 -6.92 -17.98 14.42
C ASP A 264 -6.50 -16.80 15.31
N ALA A 265 -7.47 -16.21 16.01
CA ALA A 265 -7.23 -15.08 16.91
C ALA A 265 -6.36 -15.44 18.13
N GLU A 266 -6.31 -16.69 18.50
CA GLU A 266 -5.51 -17.27 19.58
C GLU A 266 -4.10 -17.66 19.13
N GLY A 267 -3.79 -17.54 17.83
CA GLY A 267 -2.51 -17.90 17.24
C GLY A 267 -2.34 -19.38 16.91
N ALA A 268 -3.42 -20.17 17.00
CA ALA A 268 -3.39 -21.57 16.61
C ALA A 268 -3.55 -21.74 15.10
N VAL A 269 -2.86 -22.73 14.51
CA VAL A 269 -2.96 -23.00 13.07
C VAL A 269 -4.26 -23.74 12.78
N VAL A 270 -5.17 -23.12 12.04
CA VAL A 270 -6.45 -23.72 11.61
C VAL A 270 -6.35 -24.46 10.28
N GLY A 271 -5.28 -24.23 9.51
CA GLY A 271 -5.03 -24.94 8.26
C GLY A 271 -3.87 -24.36 7.47
N ILE A 272 -3.64 -24.92 6.29
CA ILE A 272 -2.67 -24.40 5.33
C ILE A 272 -3.43 -23.99 4.07
N LEU A 273 -3.36 -22.72 3.72
CA LEU A 273 -3.87 -22.21 2.47
C LEU A 273 -2.82 -22.45 1.38
N SER A 274 -3.20 -23.09 0.29
CA SER A 274 -2.32 -23.26 -0.87
C SER A 274 -2.77 -22.38 -2.04
N ALA A 275 -1.83 -22.05 -2.92
CA ALA A 275 -2.13 -21.36 -4.17
C ALA A 275 -3.20 -22.08 -5.01
N SER A 276 -3.18 -23.43 -5.03
CA SER A 276 -4.20 -24.22 -5.73
C SER A 276 -5.59 -24.07 -5.12
N ASN A 277 -5.71 -23.85 -3.82
CA ASN A 277 -7.00 -23.56 -3.18
C ASN A 277 -7.59 -22.23 -3.69
N LEU A 278 -6.74 -21.21 -3.87
CA LEU A 278 -7.16 -19.90 -4.37
C LEU A 278 -7.52 -19.92 -5.86
N MET A 279 -6.80 -20.71 -6.67
CA MET A 279 -7.05 -20.86 -8.11
C MET A 279 -8.42 -21.48 -8.43
N THR A 280 -8.99 -22.26 -7.53
CA THR A 280 -10.33 -22.85 -7.73
C THR A 280 -11.46 -21.83 -7.55
N LEU A 281 -11.15 -20.62 -7.08
CA LEU A 281 -12.15 -19.58 -6.78
C LEU A 281 -12.40 -18.62 -7.95
N ASP A 282 -11.40 -18.33 -8.79
CA ASP A 282 -11.57 -17.43 -9.93
C ASP A 282 -10.46 -17.64 -10.98
N ALA A 283 -10.84 -17.82 -12.24
CA ALA A 283 -9.92 -17.90 -13.38
C ALA A 283 -9.17 -16.57 -13.64
N ARG A 284 -9.64 -15.46 -13.06
CA ARG A 284 -9.03 -14.12 -13.14
C ARG A 284 -8.29 -13.69 -11.86
N SER A 285 -7.88 -14.65 -11.02
CA SER A 285 -7.12 -14.29 -9.82
C SER A 285 -5.71 -13.79 -10.20
N PRO A 286 -5.09 -12.89 -9.39
CA PRO A 286 -3.70 -12.47 -9.57
C PRO A 286 -2.75 -13.66 -9.72
N PHE A 287 -3.07 -14.76 -9.05
CA PHE A 287 -2.31 -15.99 -9.04
C PHE A 287 -2.39 -16.74 -10.36
N ALA A 288 -3.60 -16.85 -10.93
CA ALA A 288 -3.82 -17.49 -12.22
C ALA A 288 -3.10 -16.71 -13.33
N LEU A 289 -3.19 -15.38 -13.31
CA LEU A 289 -2.53 -14.53 -14.28
C LEU A 289 -1.01 -14.62 -14.17
N ARG A 290 -0.44 -14.54 -12.94
CA ARG A 290 0.99 -14.75 -12.74
C ARG A 290 1.46 -16.09 -13.30
N ARG A 291 0.72 -17.16 -13.04
CA ARG A 291 1.04 -18.49 -13.56
C ARG A 291 1.01 -18.53 -15.09
N SER A 292 -0.02 -17.94 -15.70
CA SER A 292 -0.12 -17.84 -17.16
C SER A 292 1.10 -17.13 -17.76
N LEU A 293 1.52 -16.00 -17.15
CA LEU A 293 2.73 -15.28 -17.56
C LEU A 293 3.98 -16.13 -17.42
N GLN A 294 4.14 -16.86 -16.31
CA GLN A 294 5.32 -17.71 -16.04
C GLN A 294 5.40 -18.94 -16.96
N THR A 295 4.25 -19.47 -17.41
CA THR A 295 4.19 -20.68 -18.23
C THR A 295 4.00 -20.41 -19.71
N ALA A 296 3.95 -19.16 -20.16
CA ALA A 296 3.89 -18.77 -21.57
C ALA A 296 5.03 -19.42 -22.35
N THR A 297 4.74 -20.11 -23.46
CA THR A 297 5.75 -20.85 -24.22
C THR A 297 6.44 -19.99 -25.27
N THR A 298 5.77 -18.94 -25.71
CA THR A 298 6.28 -17.99 -26.69
C THR A 298 6.12 -16.55 -26.17
N ARG A 299 6.76 -15.59 -26.84
CA ARG A 299 6.53 -14.16 -26.56
C ARG A 299 5.10 -13.73 -26.82
N ASP A 300 4.47 -14.28 -27.86
CA ASP A 300 3.09 -13.91 -28.21
C ASP A 300 2.10 -14.45 -27.16
N ASP A 301 2.31 -15.68 -26.62
CA ASP A 301 1.52 -16.20 -25.48
C ASP A 301 1.66 -15.29 -24.26
N LEU A 302 2.89 -14.78 -23.99
CA LEU A 302 3.14 -13.87 -22.86
C LEU A 302 2.41 -12.54 -23.04
N ILE A 303 2.42 -11.98 -24.25
CA ILE A 303 1.74 -10.71 -24.57
C ILE A 303 0.23 -10.88 -24.47
N GLU A 304 -0.31 -12.00 -24.95
CA GLU A 304 -1.73 -12.33 -24.81
C GLU A 304 -2.13 -12.41 -23.33
N ALA A 305 -1.35 -13.11 -22.50
CA ALA A 305 -1.58 -13.17 -21.07
C ALA A 305 -1.47 -11.79 -20.39
N ALA A 306 -0.50 -10.95 -20.80
CA ALA A 306 -0.32 -9.61 -20.25
C ALA A 306 -1.50 -8.66 -20.55
N ALA A 307 -2.26 -8.91 -21.61
CA ALA A 307 -3.46 -8.13 -21.96
C ALA A 307 -4.56 -8.17 -20.86
N ASP A 308 -4.53 -9.15 -19.98
CA ASP A 308 -5.46 -9.26 -18.87
C ASP A 308 -5.07 -8.41 -17.64
N VAL A 309 -3.84 -7.89 -17.58
CA VAL A 309 -3.36 -7.09 -16.44
C VAL A 309 -4.23 -5.85 -16.16
N PRO A 310 -4.63 -5.03 -17.16
CA PRO A 310 -5.52 -3.90 -16.91
C PRO A 310 -6.90 -4.29 -16.37
N HIS A 311 -7.44 -5.42 -16.78
CA HIS A 311 -8.74 -5.93 -16.29
C HIS A 311 -8.62 -6.36 -14.83
N LEU A 312 -7.59 -7.17 -14.51
CA LEU A 312 -7.30 -7.56 -13.14
C LEU A 312 -7.07 -6.34 -12.23
N PHE A 313 -6.35 -5.32 -12.71
CA PHE A 313 -6.15 -4.07 -11.97
C PHE A 313 -7.47 -3.41 -11.59
N VAL A 314 -8.43 -3.30 -12.52
CA VAL A 314 -9.75 -2.72 -12.26
C VAL A 314 -10.50 -3.57 -11.23
N ASP A 315 -10.52 -4.90 -11.40
CA ASP A 315 -11.20 -5.83 -10.50
C ASP A 315 -10.66 -5.73 -9.05
N LEU A 316 -9.33 -5.66 -8.89
CA LEU A 316 -8.70 -5.53 -7.57
C LEU A 316 -8.97 -4.16 -6.91
N LEU A 317 -9.00 -3.10 -7.70
CA LEU A 317 -9.34 -1.76 -7.20
C LEU A 317 -10.81 -1.70 -6.75
N GLU A 318 -11.72 -2.35 -7.49
CA GLU A 318 -13.13 -2.47 -7.12
C GLU A 318 -13.35 -3.35 -5.88
N ALA A 319 -12.50 -4.35 -5.68
CA ALA A 319 -12.43 -5.13 -4.46
C ALA A 319 -11.81 -4.35 -3.28
N HIS A 320 -11.60 -3.04 -3.43
CA HIS A 320 -11.08 -2.13 -2.40
C HIS A 320 -9.68 -2.49 -1.87
N LEU A 321 -8.85 -3.11 -2.71
CA LEU A 321 -7.44 -3.30 -2.38
C LEU A 321 -6.77 -1.94 -2.17
N ASP A 322 -5.95 -1.81 -1.13
CA ASP A 322 -5.23 -0.57 -0.89
C ASP A 322 -4.21 -0.28 -2.01
N ALA A 323 -3.89 1.01 -2.20
CA ALA A 323 -3.04 1.42 -3.30
C ALA A 323 -1.62 0.80 -3.25
N PRO A 324 -0.92 0.76 -2.10
CA PRO A 324 0.38 0.09 -2.00
C PRO A 324 0.32 -1.41 -2.35
N ALA A 325 -0.71 -2.13 -1.89
CA ALA A 325 -0.87 -3.55 -2.20
C ALA A 325 -1.15 -3.79 -3.69
N LEU A 326 -2.00 -2.96 -4.31
CA LEU A 326 -2.28 -3.05 -5.74
C LEU A 326 -1.04 -2.77 -6.59
N MET A 327 -0.23 -1.78 -6.22
CA MET A 327 1.05 -1.49 -6.89
C MET A 327 2.04 -2.65 -6.75
N ARG A 328 2.10 -3.30 -5.58
CA ARG A 328 2.90 -4.52 -5.40
C ARG A 328 2.46 -5.65 -6.31
N VAL A 329 1.15 -5.88 -6.47
CA VAL A 329 0.63 -6.89 -7.41
C VAL A 329 1.12 -6.61 -8.82
N LEU A 330 0.99 -5.36 -9.30
CA LEU A 330 1.45 -4.99 -10.63
C LEU A 330 2.97 -5.21 -10.78
N THR A 331 3.75 -4.91 -9.74
CA THR A 331 5.20 -5.13 -9.76
C THR A 331 5.53 -6.62 -9.84
N VAL A 332 4.85 -7.48 -9.08
CA VAL A 332 5.07 -8.94 -9.13
C VAL A 332 4.70 -9.53 -10.49
N LEU A 333 3.65 -9.02 -11.14
CA LEU A 333 3.29 -9.44 -12.51
C LEU A 333 4.35 -8.98 -13.51
N ASN A 334 4.86 -7.75 -13.38
CA ASN A 334 5.94 -7.25 -14.22
C ASN A 334 7.23 -8.05 -14.02
N ASP A 335 7.59 -8.41 -12.79
CA ASP A 335 8.75 -9.26 -12.51
C ASP A 335 8.61 -10.64 -13.17
N ALA A 336 7.40 -11.22 -13.15
CA ALA A 336 7.12 -12.48 -13.82
C ALA A 336 7.29 -12.37 -15.35
N MET A 337 6.87 -11.25 -15.96
CA MET A 337 7.09 -10.97 -17.39
C MET A 337 8.58 -10.82 -17.70
N ILE A 338 9.33 -10.07 -16.89
CA ILE A 338 10.78 -9.89 -17.04
C ILE A 338 11.49 -11.25 -16.99
N ALA A 339 11.23 -12.04 -15.95
CA ALA A 339 11.84 -13.35 -15.78
C ALA A 339 11.54 -14.27 -16.98
N ARG A 340 10.28 -14.28 -17.45
CA ARG A 340 9.89 -15.11 -18.59
C ARG A 340 10.49 -14.65 -19.91
N LEU A 341 10.55 -13.33 -20.15
CA LEU A 341 11.21 -12.77 -21.33
C LEU A 341 12.70 -13.09 -21.35
N LEU A 342 13.38 -13.01 -20.20
CA LEU A 342 14.78 -13.41 -20.07
C LEU A 342 14.98 -14.91 -20.39
N GLU A 343 14.15 -15.79 -19.85
CA GLU A 343 14.18 -17.22 -20.14
C GLU A 343 14.01 -17.49 -21.63
N LEU A 344 13.04 -16.85 -22.28
CA LEU A 344 12.76 -17.00 -23.71
C LEU A 344 13.92 -16.45 -24.59
N ALA A 345 14.51 -15.31 -24.22
CA ALA A 345 15.66 -14.75 -24.92
C ALA A 345 16.90 -15.65 -24.77
N ILE A 346 17.18 -16.13 -23.54
CA ILE A 346 18.29 -17.05 -23.27
C ILE A 346 18.12 -18.38 -24.02
N ALA A 347 16.89 -18.91 -24.10
CA ALA A 347 16.60 -20.12 -24.87
C ALA A 347 16.89 -19.93 -26.37
N GLY A 348 16.67 -18.73 -26.91
CA GLY A 348 16.95 -18.38 -28.31
C GLY A 348 18.44 -18.15 -28.61
N HIS A 349 19.20 -17.58 -27.69
CA HIS A 349 20.61 -17.18 -27.91
C HIS A 349 21.64 -18.07 -27.22
N GLY A 350 21.23 -19.08 -26.46
CA GLY A 350 22.10 -19.94 -25.68
C GLY A 350 22.37 -19.39 -24.27
N ARG A 351 23.07 -20.19 -23.45
CA ARG A 351 23.35 -19.82 -22.06
C ARG A 351 24.19 -18.55 -21.96
N PRO A 352 23.93 -17.70 -20.96
CA PRO A 352 24.76 -16.54 -20.69
C PRO A 352 26.24 -16.94 -20.54
N PRO A 353 27.16 -16.20 -21.19
CA PRO A 353 28.58 -16.51 -21.13
C PRO A 353 29.21 -16.30 -19.76
N VAL A 354 28.62 -15.42 -18.95
CA VAL A 354 29.00 -15.14 -17.55
C VAL A 354 27.77 -14.92 -16.69
N PRO A 355 27.84 -15.07 -15.36
CA PRO A 355 26.75 -14.72 -14.45
C PRO A 355 26.29 -13.28 -14.66
N PHE A 356 24.99 -13.03 -14.53
CA PHE A 356 24.38 -11.71 -14.71
C PHE A 356 23.27 -11.47 -13.69
N ALA A 357 22.82 -10.22 -13.61
CA ALA A 357 21.64 -9.79 -12.89
C ALA A 357 20.85 -8.77 -13.70
N TRP A 358 19.53 -8.94 -13.78
CA TRP A 358 18.61 -7.93 -14.26
C TRP A 358 18.16 -7.04 -13.11
N LEU A 359 18.34 -5.74 -13.25
CA LEU A 359 18.03 -4.74 -12.25
C LEU A 359 16.77 -3.97 -12.65
N ALA A 360 15.83 -3.84 -11.74
CA ALA A 360 14.75 -2.89 -11.83
C ALA A 360 15.13 -1.59 -11.10
N PHE A 361 14.69 -0.47 -11.62
CA PHE A 361 14.89 0.85 -11.02
C PHE A 361 13.56 1.56 -10.76
N GLY A 362 13.63 2.70 -10.08
CA GLY A 362 12.52 3.61 -9.90
C GLY A 362 11.26 2.96 -9.29
N SER A 363 10.12 3.12 -9.94
CA SER A 363 8.83 2.61 -9.44
C SER A 363 8.79 1.08 -9.35
N SER A 364 9.46 0.37 -10.27
CA SER A 364 9.55 -1.09 -10.24
C SER A 364 10.37 -1.58 -9.04
N ALA A 365 11.50 -0.94 -8.76
CA ALA A 365 12.33 -1.28 -7.61
C ALA A 365 11.62 -0.99 -6.28
N ARG A 366 10.86 0.10 -6.21
CA ARG A 366 10.08 0.46 -5.01
C ARG A 366 8.81 -0.36 -4.82
N SER A 367 8.50 -1.30 -5.70
CA SER A 367 7.22 -2.04 -5.72
C SER A 367 6.00 -1.11 -5.81
N GLU A 368 6.14 -0.03 -6.57
CA GLU A 368 5.16 1.04 -6.74
C GLU A 368 4.71 1.21 -8.20
N LEU A 369 4.77 0.12 -9.00
CA LEU A 369 4.35 0.15 -10.39
C LEU A 369 2.86 0.48 -10.54
N THR A 370 2.58 1.24 -11.59
CA THR A 370 1.22 1.54 -12.05
C THR A 370 1.12 1.24 -13.55
N LEU A 371 -0.09 1.24 -14.10
CA LEU A 371 -0.30 1.03 -15.54
C LEU A 371 0.17 2.19 -16.43
N ALA A 372 0.58 3.32 -15.83
CA ALA A 372 1.22 4.44 -16.52
C ALA A 372 2.71 4.56 -16.17
N SER A 373 3.31 3.50 -15.64
CA SER A 373 4.76 3.45 -15.40
C SER A 373 5.47 3.04 -16.67
N ASP A 374 6.57 3.71 -16.93
CA ASP A 374 7.57 3.39 -17.93
C ASP A 374 8.54 2.34 -17.39
N GLN A 375 9.32 1.75 -18.31
CA GLN A 375 10.38 0.82 -17.96
C GLN A 375 11.59 1.59 -17.46
N ASP A 376 12.05 1.24 -16.25
CA ASP A 376 13.34 1.65 -15.70
C ASP A 376 14.12 0.38 -15.36
N ASN A 377 15.16 0.04 -16.14
CA ASN A 377 15.91 -1.20 -15.93
C ASN A 377 17.38 -1.11 -16.30
N GLY A 378 18.16 -2.05 -15.78
CA GLY A 378 19.57 -2.22 -16.08
C GLY A 378 19.98 -3.69 -16.07
N LEU A 379 21.19 -3.97 -16.51
CA LEU A 379 21.78 -5.28 -16.51
C LEU A 379 23.23 -5.20 -16.00
N ALA A 380 23.55 -5.98 -15.00
CA ALA A 380 24.91 -6.18 -14.52
C ALA A 380 25.38 -7.58 -14.93
N TYR A 381 26.66 -7.70 -15.30
CA TYR A 381 27.27 -8.99 -15.58
C TYR A 381 28.65 -9.10 -14.89
N ALA A 382 29.11 -10.34 -14.67
CA ALA A 382 30.41 -10.57 -14.06
C ALA A 382 31.53 -9.99 -14.93
N ASP A 383 32.57 -9.46 -14.28
CA ASP A 383 33.69 -8.80 -14.96
C ASP A 383 34.39 -9.77 -15.93
N THR A 384 34.68 -9.26 -17.12
CA THR A 384 35.32 -10.00 -18.21
C THR A 384 35.99 -9.04 -19.19
N ASP A 385 37.05 -9.52 -19.84
CA ASP A 385 37.75 -8.80 -20.91
C ASP A 385 37.19 -9.18 -22.30
N ASP A 386 36.25 -10.14 -22.40
CA ASP A 386 35.67 -10.58 -23.66
C ASP A 386 34.58 -9.62 -24.12
N PRO A 387 34.79 -8.86 -25.22
CA PRO A 387 33.79 -7.91 -25.74
C PRO A 387 32.51 -8.60 -26.27
N ALA A 388 32.56 -9.89 -26.61
CA ALA A 388 31.39 -10.63 -27.08
C ALA A 388 30.34 -10.79 -25.98
N VAL A 389 30.71 -10.67 -24.71
CA VAL A 389 29.80 -10.74 -23.57
C VAL A 389 28.83 -9.55 -23.56
N ASP A 390 29.34 -8.32 -23.79
CA ASP A 390 28.46 -7.14 -23.89
C ASP A 390 27.50 -7.24 -25.08
N ASP A 391 27.95 -7.75 -26.22
CA ASP A 391 27.10 -7.97 -27.40
C ASP A 391 25.99 -9.00 -27.14
N TYR A 392 26.30 -10.10 -26.44
CA TYR A 392 25.31 -11.07 -26.02
C TYR A 392 24.21 -10.42 -25.16
N PHE A 393 24.61 -9.72 -24.11
CA PHE A 393 23.65 -9.07 -23.21
C PHE A 393 22.92 -7.89 -23.85
N ARG A 394 23.50 -7.25 -24.87
CA ARG A 394 22.80 -6.22 -25.66
C ARG A 394 21.60 -6.83 -26.37
N VAL A 395 21.78 -7.95 -27.06
CA VAL A 395 20.70 -8.61 -27.80
C VAL A 395 19.61 -9.08 -26.82
N VAL A 396 19.99 -9.74 -25.72
CA VAL A 396 19.04 -10.16 -24.69
C VAL A 396 18.26 -8.98 -24.13
N ALA A 397 18.94 -7.88 -23.80
CA ALA A 397 18.29 -6.68 -23.24
C ALA A 397 17.34 -5.99 -24.23
N GLU A 398 17.70 -5.93 -25.52
CA GLU A 398 16.83 -5.43 -26.58
C GLU A 398 15.55 -6.26 -26.67
N GLU A 399 15.66 -7.59 -26.67
CA GLU A 399 14.51 -8.48 -26.76
C GLU A 399 13.60 -8.40 -25.53
N VAL A 400 14.15 -8.28 -24.32
CA VAL A 400 13.36 -8.14 -23.09
C VAL A 400 12.64 -6.79 -23.05
N THR A 401 13.35 -5.69 -23.36
CA THR A 401 12.72 -4.35 -23.36
C THR A 401 11.63 -4.21 -24.42
N ASP A 402 11.83 -4.77 -25.62
CA ASP A 402 10.80 -4.79 -26.68
C ASP A 402 9.61 -5.69 -26.28
N GLY A 403 9.88 -6.82 -25.64
CA GLY A 403 8.84 -7.70 -25.10
C GLY A 403 7.98 -7.00 -24.05
N LEU A 404 8.60 -6.31 -23.10
CA LEU A 404 7.90 -5.53 -22.06
C LEU A 404 7.07 -4.39 -22.69
N GLN A 405 7.59 -3.72 -23.72
CA GLN A 405 6.83 -2.69 -24.44
C GLN A 405 5.56 -3.27 -25.06
N ARG A 406 5.64 -4.45 -25.66
CA ARG A 406 4.47 -5.15 -26.21
C ARG A 406 3.52 -5.65 -25.12
N CYS A 407 4.00 -5.90 -23.91
CA CYS A 407 3.20 -6.21 -22.73
C CYS A 407 2.53 -4.98 -22.08
N GLY A 408 2.76 -3.77 -22.63
CA GLY A 408 2.09 -2.54 -22.18
C GLY A 408 2.94 -1.60 -21.31
N PHE A 409 4.25 -1.88 -21.12
CA PHE A 409 5.16 -1.00 -20.41
C PHE A 409 5.97 -0.15 -21.38
N GLU A 410 5.66 1.13 -21.48
CA GLU A 410 6.34 2.06 -22.37
C GLU A 410 7.84 2.17 -22.06
N LEU A 411 8.66 2.43 -23.07
CA LEU A 411 10.09 2.69 -22.86
C LEU A 411 10.29 4.01 -22.11
N ASP A 412 11.23 4.06 -21.17
CA ASP A 412 11.58 5.31 -20.50
C ASP A 412 12.11 6.35 -21.51
N PRO A 413 11.51 7.55 -21.55
CA PRO A 413 11.91 8.61 -22.49
C PRO A 413 13.31 9.17 -22.22
N HIS A 414 13.89 8.93 -21.03
CA HIS A 414 15.24 9.35 -20.65
C HIS A 414 16.30 8.27 -20.91
N GLY A 415 15.87 7.08 -21.36
CA GLY A 415 16.75 6.00 -21.78
C GLY A 415 17.38 5.23 -20.61
N VAL A 416 16.68 5.10 -19.48
CA VAL A 416 17.09 4.22 -18.36
C VAL A 416 16.70 2.78 -18.69
N LEU A 417 17.40 2.18 -19.65
CA LEU A 417 17.07 0.87 -20.19
C LEU A 417 18.33 0.01 -20.39
N ALA A 418 18.27 -1.25 -19.99
CA ALA A 418 19.34 -2.25 -20.08
C ALA A 418 19.87 -2.43 -21.53
N ARG A 419 19.03 -2.14 -22.54
CA ARG A 419 19.44 -2.15 -23.95
C ARG A 419 20.57 -1.14 -24.27
N TYR A 420 20.71 -0.08 -23.48
CA TYR A 420 21.76 0.92 -23.66
C TYR A 420 22.99 0.60 -22.80
N ARG A 421 24.19 0.76 -23.38
CA ARG A 421 25.45 0.41 -22.73
C ARG A 421 25.68 1.05 -21.36
N GLN A 422 25.18 2.26 -21.17
CA GLN A 422 25.28 2.99 -19.90
C GLN A 422 24.47 2.36 -18.75
N TRP A 423 23.54 1.45 -19.06
CA TRP A 423 22.71 0.70 -18.13
C TRP A 423 22.94 -0.82 -18.23
N ARG A 424 23.94 -1.23 -19.02
CA ARG A 424 24.40 -2.60 -19.17
C ARG A 424 25.91 -2.64 -19.07
N MET A 425 26.45 -3.05 -17.96
CA MET A 425 27.89 -2.98 -17.69
C MET A 425 28.32 -4.04 -16.68
N PRO A 426 29.65 -4.35 -16.61
CA PRO A 426 30.20 -5.26 -15.62
C PRO A 426 29.98 -4.75 -14.20
N LEU A 427 30.02 -5.67 -13.21
CA LEU A 427 29.74 -5.37 -11.79
C LEU A 427 30.65 -4.28 -11.24
N THR A 428 31.97 -4.34 -11.51
CA THR A 428 32.90 -3.30 -11.05
C THR A 428 32.62 -1.91 -11.65
N ALA A 429 32.00 -1.84 -12.82
CA ALA A 429 31.57 -0.55 -13.39
C ALA A 429 30.32 -0.01 -12.65
N TRP A 430 29.38 -0.88 -12.25
CA TRP A 430 28.26 -0.50 -11.39
C TRP A 430 28.74 0.02 -10.02
N GLU A 431 29.68 -0.70 -9.36
CA GLU A 431 30.27 -0.27 -8.10
C GLU A 431 30.88 1.15 -8.21
N ARG A 432 31.65 1.41 -9.27
CA ARG A 432 32.23 2.74 -9.52
C ARG A 432 31.18 3.80 -9.72
N VAL A 433 30.11 3.52 -10.49
CA VAL A 433 29.02 4.49 -10.72
C VAL A 433 28.36 4.85 -9.39
N PHE A 434 28.10 3.89 -8.51
CA PHE A 434 27.48 4.13 -7.22
C PHE A 434 28.43 4.87 -6.26
N ALA A 435 29.70 4.47 -6.18
CA ALA A 435 30.72 5.16 -5.40
C ALA A 435 30.93 6.62 -5.87
N ASP A 436 31.07 6.83 -7.19
CA ASP A 436 31.17 8.17 -7.79
C ASP A 436 29.96 9.04 -7.47
N CYS A 437 28.75 8.44 -7.40
CA CYS A 437 27.54 9.15 -7.01
C CYS A 437 27.58 9.60 -5.54
N LEU A 438 28.08 8.76 -4.63
CA LEU A 438 28.23 9.12 -3.21
C LEU A 438 29.28 10.24 -3.01
N GLU A 439 30.37 10.22 -3.76
CA GLU A 439 31.34 11.31 -3.77
C GLU A 439 30.81 12.59 -4.41
N GLY A 440 29.68 12.50 -5.09
CA GLY A 440 29.08 13.39 -6.06
C GLY A 440 29.14 14.88 -5.80
N ARG A 441 29.70 15.57 -6.79
CA ARG A 441 29.85 17.03 -6.86
C ARG A 441 28.89 17.65 -7.89
N ASP A 442 28.13 16.84 -8.64
CA ASP A 442 27.28 17.25 -9.75
C ASP A 442 25.81 16.82 -9.53
N ILE A 443 24.95 17.80 -9.22
CA ILE A 443 23.51 17.60 -8.95
C ILE A 443 22.77 17.09 -10.19
N GLU A 444 23.21 17.46 -11.40
CA GLU A 444 22.52 16.99 -12.62
C GLU A 444 22.81 15.51 -12.89
N ARG A 445 24.07 15.10 -12.63
CA ARG A 445 24.45 13.67 -12.67
C ARG A 445 23.71 12.90 -11.58
N LEU A 446 23.62 13.46 -10.36
CA LEU A 446 22.87 12.89 -9.26
C LEU A 446 21.36 12.76 -9.60
N ALA A 447 20.76 13.76 -10.25
CA ALA A 447 19.37 13.72 -10.66
C ALA A 447 19.10 12.62 -11.70
N ARG A 448 19.98 12.43 -12.66
CA ARG A 448 19.93 11.33 -13.64
C ARG A 448 20.14 9.97 -13.00
N ALA A 449 21.07 9.89 -12.05
CA ALA A 449 21.35 8.67 -11.30
C ALA A 449 20.30 8.39 -10.21
N SER A 450 19.46 9.37 -9.82
CA SER A 450 18.51 9.22 -8.71
C SER A 450 17.48 8.11 -8.92
N VAL A 451 17.18 7.76 -10.17
CA VAL A 451 16.33 6.60 -10.50
C VAL A 451 17.03 5.31 -10.09
N ALA A 452 18.35 5.21 -10.31
CA ALA A 452 19.14 4.03 -9.97
C ALA A 452 19.37 3.83 -8.47
N PHE A 453 19.12 4.83 -7.62
CA PHE A 453 19.20 4.66 -6.16
C PHE A 453 18.02 3.90 -5.57
N ASP A 454 16.94 3.77 -6.32
CA ASP A 454 15.91 2.79 -6.07
C ASP A 454 16.17 1.62 -7.02
N PHE A 455 16.91 0.63 -6.57
CA PHE A 455 17.27 -0.56 -7.35
C PHE A 455 16.83 -1.82 -6.63
N ARG A 456 16.59 -2.86 -7.42
CA ARG A 456 16.27 -4.22 -6.95
C ARG A 456 16.64 -5.22 -8.03
N GLN A 457 17.29 -6.32 -7.63
CA GLN A 457 17.53 -7.44 -8.52
C GLN A 457 16.22 -8.22 -8.76
N VAL A 458 15.87 -8.44 -10.02
CA VAL A 458 14.65 -9.16 -10.42
C VAL A 458 14.97 -10.60 -10.85
N ALA A 459 16.08 -10.78 -11.55
CA ALA A 459 16.49 -12.09 -12.07
C ALA A 459 18.02 -12.19 -12.22
N GLY A 460 18.51 -13.39 -12.42
CA GLY A 460 19.95 -13.68 -12.58
C GLY A 460 20.62 -14.14 -11.29
N GLU A 461 21.84 -14.68 -11.43
CA GLU A 461 22.58 -15.34 -10.34
C GLU A 461 23.70 -14.46 -9.73
N LEU A 462 23.97 -13.28 -10.33
CA LEU A 462 24.99 -12.36 -9.84
C LEU A 462 24.43 -11.54 -8.67
N TYR A 463 25.07 -11.61 -7.50
CA TYR A 463 24.62 -10.92 -6.28
C TYR A 463 24.92 -9.42 -6.31
N VAL A 464 24.23 -8.67 -7.15
CA VAL A 464 24.42 -7.22 -7.33
C VAL A 464 23.72 -6.42 -6.24
N ASP A 465 22.55 -6.85 -5.83
CA ASP A 465 21.70 -6.13 -4.87
C ASP A 465 22.43 -5.91 -3.53
N HIS A 466 23.08 -6.94 -3.03
CA HIS A 466 23.88 -6.85 -1.81
C HIS A 466 25.05 -5.88 -1.95
N VAL A 467 25.81 -5.98 -3.04
CA VAL A 467 27.00 -5.14 -3.27
C VAL A 467 26.63 -3.66 -3.34
N LEU A 468 25.62 -3.31 -4.14
CA LEU A 468 25.18 -1.93 -4.27
C LEU A 468 24.52 -1.39 -2.99
N THR A 469 23.82 -2.24 -2.24
CA THR A 469 23.21 -1.86 -0.95
C THR A 469 24.29 -1.53 0.08
N GLU A 470 25.38 -2.32 0.16
CA GLU A 470 26.49 -2.00 1.07
C GLU A 470 27.10 -0.64 0.74
N ILE A 471 27.35 -0.34 -0.54
CA ILE A 471 27.84 0.98 -0.97
C ILE A 471 26.86 2.09 -0.53
N MET A 472 25.57 1.90 -0.73
CA MET A 472 24.56 2.91 -0.39
C MET A 472 24.37 3.10 1.13
N ARG A 473 24.76 2.14 1.96
CA ARG A 473 24.76 2.28 3.43
C ARG A 473 25.75 3.34 3.91
N GLU A 474 26.78 3.63 3.14
CA GLU A 474 27.74 4.70 3.44
C GLU A 474 27.19 6.12 3.15
N ALA A 475 26.00 6.21 2.52
CA ALA A 475 25.39 7.49 2.14
C ALA A 475 25.34 8.56 3.27
N PRO A 476 25.05 8.21 4.56
CA PRO A 476 25.07 9.20 5.65
C PRO A 476 26.41 9.91 5.84
N GLU A 477 27.51 9.25 5.52
CA GLU A 477 28.88 9.77 5.67
C GLU A 477 29.24 10.77 4.56
N HIS A 478 28.53 10.69 3.41
CA HIS A 478 28.77 11.51 2.23
C HIS A 478 27.92 12.80 2.22
N ARG A 479 28.37 13.85 2.95
CA ARG A 479 27.62 15.11 3.11
C ARG A 479 27.22 15.78 1.79
N SER A 480 28.08 15.71 0.76
CA SER A 480 27.80 16.30 -0.56
C SER A 480 26.64 15.59 -1.25
N PHE A 481 26.61 14.27 -1.20
CA PHE A 481 25.52 13.43 -1.70
C PHE A 481 24.21 13.73 -0.98
N MET A 482 24.22 13.71 0.36
CA MET A 482 23.03 14.01 1.17
C MET A 482 22.47 15.41 0.92
N ARG A 483 23.35 16.41 0.71
CA ARG A 483 22.93 17.76 0.32
C ARG A 483 22.30 17.78 -1.07
N GLY A 484 22.84 17.04 -2.02
CA GLY A 484 22.28 16.87 -3.36
C GLY A 484 20.90 16.23 -3.32
N LEU A 485 20.71 15.17 -2.54
CA LEU A 485 19.40 14.54 -2.35
C LEU A 485 18.37 15.50 -1.72
N ALA A 486 18.78 16.29 -0.72
CA ALA A 486 17.91 17.31 -0.13
C ALA A 486 17.49 18.37 -1.16
N GLN A 487 18.37 18.76 -2.07
CA GLN A 487 18.06 19.68 -3.17
C GLN A 487 17.10 19.05 -4.19
N LEU A 488 17.29 17.77 -4.52
CA LEU A 488 16.35 17.03 -5.39
C LEU A 488 14.94 16.96 -4.78
N GLY A 489 14.82 16.72 -3.47
CA GLY A 489 13.56 16.75 -2.75
C GLY A 489 12.80 18.08 -2.84
N GLN A 490 13.51 19.19 -3.12
CA GLN A 490 12.93 20.54 -3.26
C GLN A 490 12.68 20.94 -4.72
N ARG A 491 13.29 20.24 -5.69
CA ARG A 491 13.29 20.64 -7.12
C ARG A 491 11.88 20.59 -7.73
N THR A 492 11.07 19.65 -7.32
CA THR A 492 9.70 19.52 -7.81
C THR A 492 8.75 20.29 -6.90
N ARG A 493 8.19 21.39 -7.43
CA ARG A 493 7.19 22.17 -6.72
C ARG A 493 5.80 21.56 -6.89
N LEU A 494 5.05 21.52 -5.79
CA LEU A 494 3.65 21.13 -5.83
C LEU A 494 2.82 22.16 -6.59
N PRO A 495 1.74 21.77 -7.28
CA PRO A 495 0.93 22.65 -8.12
C PRO A 495 -0.07 23.49 -7.27
N LEU A 496 0.44 24.10 -6.22
CA LEU A 496 -0.33 24.99 -5.34
C LEU A 496 -0.19 26.43 -5.84
N GLY A 497 -1.29 26.98 -6.39
CA GLY A 497 -1.36 28.34 -6.90
C GLY A 497 -1.56 29.41 -5.81
N PHE A 498 -2.10 30.57 -6.20
CA PHE A 498 -2.38 31.65 -5.29
C PHE A 498 -3.31 31.22 -4.13
N ARG A 499 -2.96 31.56 -2.91
CA ARG A 499 -3.62 31.12 -1.66
C ARG A 499 -3.57 29.59 -1.45
N GLN A 500 -2.55 28.92 -1.98
CA GLN A 500 -2.38 27.46 -1.87
C GLN A 500 -3.59 26.65 -2.37
N ARG A 501 -4.24 27.14 -3.43
CA ARG A 501 -5.35 26.45 -4.07
C ARG A 501 -4.85 25.58 -5.22
N LEU A 502 -5.49 24.43 -5.37
CA LEU A 502 -5.25 23.51 -6.47
C LEU A 502 -6.24 23.83 -7.61
N GLU A 503 -5.72 24.13 -8.80
CA GLU A 503 -6.54 24.50 -9.97
C GLU A 503 -5.94 23.92 -11.25
N GLY A 504 -6.79 23.70 -12.27
CA GLY A 504 -6.39 23.22 -13.58
C GLY A 504 -6.03 21.74 -13.62
N GLU A 505 -5.22 21.37 -14.58
CA GLU A 505 -4.70 20.03 -14.78
C GLU A 505 -3.27 19.91 -14.25
N PHE A 506 -2.90 18.77 -13.68
CA PHE A 506 -1.54 18.49 -13.26
C PHE A 506 -1.25 16.99 -13.25
N ASP A 507 0.02 16.65 -13.38
CA ASP A 507 0.52 15.28 -13.27
C ASP A 507 0.69 14.90 -11.79
N ILE A 508 -0.16 13.98 -11.29
CA ILE A 508 -0.16 13.56 -9.89
C ILE A 508 1.10 12.75 -9.53
N LYS A 509 1.67 11.97 -10.46
CA LYS A 509 2.94 11.27 -10.25
C LYS A 509 4.05 12.29 -10.03
N LYS A 510 4.24 13.19 -10.99
CA LYS A 510 5.34 14.16 -11.00
C LYS A 510 5.25 15.21 -9.89
N HIS A 511 4.06 15.76 -9.67
CA HIS A 511 3.87 16.89 -8.76
C HIS A 511 3.26 16.51 -7.41
N GLY A 512 2.83 15.27 -7.22
CA GLY A 512 2.28 14.76 -5.96
C GLY A 512 3.16 13.69 -5.32
N LEU A 513 3.36 12.56 -6.00
CA LEU A 513 4.02 11.38 -5.42
C LEU A 513 5.56 11.52 -5.40
N VAL A 514 6.18 11.97 -6.50
CA VAL A 514 7.65 12.11 -6.61
C VAL A 514 8.25 12.98 -5.50
N PRO A 515 7.67 14.12 -5.10
CA PRO A 515 8.14 14.87 -3.94
C PRO A 515 8.23 14.02 -2.67
N ILE A 516 7.21 13.21 -2.37
CA ILE A 516 7.18 12.36 -1.18
C ILE A 516 8.22 11.24 -1.29
N GLN A 517 8.35 10.60 -2.46
CA GLN A 517 9.35 9.57 -2.72
C GLN A 517 10.77 10.10 -2.48
N ASN A 518 11.08 11.30 -2.94
CA ASN A 518 12.38 11.93 -2.72
C ASN A 518 12.64 12.24 -1.24
N LEU A 519 11.61 12.70 -0.51
CA LEU A 519 11.71 12.95 0.92
C LEU A 519 11.91 11.65 1.71
N ALA A 520 11.14 10.61 1.40
CA ALA A 520 11.27 9.30 2.05
C ALA A 520 12.66 8.68 1.78
N ARG A 521 13.18 8.78 0.55
CA ARG A 521 14.53 8.35 0.21
C ARG A 521 15.58 9.11 1.01
N TYR A 522 15.48 10.42 1.11
CA TYR A 522 16.40 11.24 1.90
C TYR A 522 16.40 10.82 3.37
N TYR A 523 15.22 10.67 4.00
CA TYR A 523 15.13 10.25 5.40
C TYR A 523 15.67 8.84 5.64
N ALA A 524 15.43 7.91 4.72
CA ALA A 524 15.94 6.55 4.80
C ALA A 524 17.47 6.53 4.67
N PHE A 525 18.05 7.19 3.67
CA PHE A 525 19.49 7.23 3.46
C PHE A 525 20.21 7.95 4.60
N MET A 526 19.65 9.01 5.18
CA MET A 526 20.23 9.65 6.37
C MET A 526 20.43 8.68 7.54
N ARG A 527 19.70 7.57 7.58
CA ARG A 527 19.73 6.56 8.66
C ARG A 527 20.33 5.23 8.23
N GLY A 528 20.88 5.16 7.01
CA GLY A 528 21.41 3.91 6.46
C GLY A 528 20.34 2.82 6.26
N ILE A 529 19.07 3.21 6.10
CA ILE A 529 17.94 2.30 5.91
C ILE A 529 17.87 1.86 4.46
N SER A 530 17.84 0.55 4.21
CA SER A 530 17.81 -0.09 2.90
C SER A 530 16.40 -0.49 2.42
N ALA A 531 15.32 -0.07 3.09
CA ALA A 531 13.96 -0.33 2.65
C ALA A 531 13.71 0.25 1.25
N HIS A 532 12.92 -0.46 0.41
CA HIS A 532 12.73 -0.08 -0.98
C HIS A 532 11.52 0.84 -1.20
N SER A 533 10.33 0.47 -0.69
CA SER A 533 9.12 1.24 -0.95
C SER A 533 9.07 2.54 -0.13
N THR A 534 8.36 3.54 -0.66
CA THR A 534 8.16 4.83 0.01
C THR A 534 7.52 4.67 1.39
N VAL A 535 6.52 3.81 1.49
CA VAL A 535 5.81 3.56 2.77
C VAL A 535 6.71 2.82 3.76
N GLU A 536 7.42 1.78 3.31
CA GLU A 536 8.36 1.03 4.17
C GLU A 536 9.50 1.90 4.68
N ARG A 537 10.05 2.79 3.83
CA ARG A 537 11.05 3.78 4.24
C ARG A 537 10.57 4.67 5.38
N LEU A 538 9.35 5.22 5.26
CA LEU A 538 8.76 6.08 6.29
C LEU A 538 8.46 5.31 7.58
N ILE A 539 8.05 4.04 7.48
CA ILE A 539 7.86 3.16 8.64
C ILE A 539 9.20 2.83 9.32
N ALA A 540 10.21 2.42 8.56
CA ALA A 540 11.53 2.07 9.09
C ALA A 540 12.25 3.27 9.73
N VAL A 541 12.05 4.48 9.20
CA VAL A 541 12.52 5.73 9.81
C VAL A 541 11.90 5.92 11.21
N ARG A 542 10.59 5.72 11.36
CA ARG A 542 9.90 5.75 12.65
C ARG A 542 10.48 4.73 13.64
N GLU A 543 10.71 3.50 13.18
CA GLU A 543 11.23 2.42 14.03
C GLU A 543 12.67 2.71 14.49
N SER A 544 13.47 3.36 13.65
CA SER A 544 14.83 3.80 13.98
C SER A 544 14.85 4.91 15.03
N ASP A 545 13.91 5.85 14.97
CA ASP A 545 13.87 7.02 15.86
C ASP A 545 13.07 6.76 17.14
N GLY A 546 12.33 5.65 17.24
CA GLY A 546 11.50 5.24 18.38
C GLY A 546 10.13 5.92 18.45
N GLU A 547 9.92 7.03 17.73
CA GLU A 547 8.64 7.75 17.65
C GLU A 547 8.41 8.27 16.22
N GLU A 548 7.17 8.19 15.75
CA GLU A 548 6.77 8.75 14.47
C GLU A 548 6.59 10.27 14.60
N THR A 549 7.36 11.04 13.84
CA THR A 549 7.13 12.48 13.76
C THR A 549 5.84 12.78 12.99
N VAL A 550 5.21 13.93 13.29
CA VAL A 550 4.02 14.40 12.55
C VAL A 550 4.32 14.51 11.05
N ALA A 551 5.54 14.91 10.68
CA ALA A 551 5.94 15.02 9.28
C ALA A 551 5.98 13.67 8.55
N GLU A 552 6.50 12.63 9.17
CA GLU A 552 6.58 11.28 8.58
C GLU A 552 5.18 10.67 8.40
N ARG A 553 4.32 10.83 9.40
CA ARG A 553 2.93 10.42 9.31
C ARG A 553 2.19 11.14 8.19
N SER A 554 2.28 12.48 8.15
CA SER A 554 1.66 13.28 7.09
C SER A 554 2.13 12.88 5.70
N LEU A 555 3.44 12.61 5.50
CA LEU A 555 3.98 12.15 4.22
C LEU A 555 3.43 10.78 3.83
N ARG A 556 3.33 9.85 4.76
CA ARG A 556 2.82 8.50 4.50
C ARG A 556 1.32 8.53 4.12
N GLU A 557 0.53 9.27 4.87
CA GLU A 557 -0.92 9.43 4.60
C GLU A 557 -1.17 10.18 3.28
N ALA A 558 -0.42 11.24 3.01
CA ALA A 558 -0.47 11.97 1.75
C ALA A 558 -0.10 11.05 0.56
N TYR A 559 0.96 10.23 0.70
CA TYR A 559 1.36 9.27 -0.32
C TYR A 559 0.24 8.28 -0.65
N VAL A 560 -0.30 7.61 0.36
CA VAL A 560 -1.36 6.60 0.18
C VAL A 560 -2.62 7.22 -0.43
N SER A 561 -3.01 8.42 0.03
CA SER A 561 -4.17 9.14 -0.50
C SER A 561 -3.99 9.53 -1.98
N MET A 562 -2.84 10.10 -2.34
CA MET A 562 -2.56 10.49 -3.73
C MET A 562 -2.38 9.27 -4.64
N ALA A 563 -1.72 8.20 -4.17
CA ALA A 563 -1.59 6.94 -4.89
C ALA A 563 -2.97 6.32 -5.18
N HIS A 564 -3.87 6.32 -4.19
CA HIS A 564 -5.25 5.84 -4.40
C HIS A 564 -6.00 6.67 -5.45
N LEU A 565 -5.86 8.00 -5.42
CA LEU A 565 -6.45 8.88 -6.43
C LEU A 565 -5.89 8.59 -7.84
N GLN A 566 -4.57 8.40 -7.96
CA GLN A 566 -3.92 8.02 -9.22
C GLN A 566 -4.48 6.71 -9.77
N LEU A 567 -4.56 5.66 -8.94
CA LEU A 567 -5.06 4.36 -9.38
C LEU A 567 -6.55 4.40 -9.77
N ARG A 568 -7.36 5.17 -9.07
CA ARG A 568 -8.77 5.42 -9.45
C ARG A 568 -8.87 6.16 -10.79
N HIS A 569 -7.99 7.12 -11.05
CA HIS A 569 -7.92 7.81 -12.33
C HIS A 569 -7.57 6.81 -13.46
N HIS A 570 -6.57 5.94 -13.25
CA HIS A 570 -6.20 4.89 -14.20
C HIS A 570 -7.38 3.96 -14.51
N ALA A 571 -8.08 3.46 -13.49
CA ALA A 571 -9.26 2.61 -13.68
C ALA A 571 -10.36 3.31 -14.49
N ASN A 572 -10.59 4.60 -14.22
CA ASN A 572 -11.56 5.38 -14.98
C ASN A 572 -11.15 5.55 -16.46
N ARG A 573 -9.85 5.74 -16.74
CA ARG A 573 -9.33 5.80 -18.11
C ARG A 573 -9.57 4.48 -18.84
N ILE A 574 -9.26 3.34 -18.20
CA ILE A 574 -9.46 1.99 -18.77
C ILE A 574 -10.93 1.76 -19.10
N ARG A 575 -11.85 2.03 -18.15
CA ARG A 575 -13.30 1.85 -18.36
C ARG A 575 -13.84 2.67 -19.53
N ASN A 576 -13.22 3.82 -19.81
CA ASN A 576 -13.61 4.69 -20.92
C ASN A 576 -12.79 4.41 -22.21
N GLY A 577 -12.01 3.33 -22.27
CA GLY A 577 -11.20 2.98 -23.43
C GLY A 577 -10.13 4.01 -23.78
N ARG A 578 -9.65 4.80 -22.79
CA ARG A 578 -8.64 5.85 -22.98
C ARG A 578 -7.27 5.35 -22.55
N LYS A 579 -6.21 5.83 -23.20
CA LYS A 579 -4.84 5.58 -22.75
C LYS A 579 -4.68 6.05 -21.31
N VAL A 580 -4.05 5.23 -20.47
CA VAL A 580 -3.78 5.55 -19.07
C VAL A 580 -2.71 6.63 -18.98
N ASP A 581 -2.94 7.65 -18.15
CA ASP A 581 -2.00 8.73 -17.85
C ASP A 581 -2.13 9.19 -16.40
N ASN A 582 -1.27 10.12 -15.99
CA ASN A 582 -1.22 10.66 -14.64
C ASN A 582 -1.83 12.08 -14.52
N ILE A 583 -2.52 12.55 -15.54
CA ILE A 583 -3.04 13.93 -15.59
C ILE A 583 -4.40 14.01 -14.90
N ILE A 584 -4.45 14.67 -13.78
CA ILE A 584 -5.68 14.92 -13.01
C ILE A 584 -6.22 16.30 -13.33
N ASP A 585 -7.45 16.35 -13.82
CA ASP A 585 -8.21 17.61 -13.92
C ASP A 585 -8.94 17.85 -12.59
N VAL A 586 -8.49 18.88 -11.87
CA VAL A 586 -9.03 19.26 -10.57
C VAL A 586 -10.50 19.68 -10.62
N SER A 587 -10.97 20.14 -11.78
CA SER A 587 -12.37 20.58 -11.97
C SER A 587 -13.34 19.38 -11.93
N THR A 588 -12.86 18.19 -12.28
CA THR A 588 -13.64 16.95 -12.30
C THR A 588 -13.70 16.23 -10.96
N LEU A 589 -12.85 16.66 -10.00
CA LEU A 589 -12.79 16.04 -8.68
C LEU A 589 -14.00 16.43 -7.83
N ARG A 590 -14.54 15.46 -7.10
CA ARG A 590 -15.56 15.73 -6.09
C ARG A 590 -15.00 16.68 -5.03
N PRO A 591 -15.83 17.59 -4.44
CA PRO A 591 -15.36 18.60 -3.49
C PRO A 591 -14.50 18.06 -2.36
N LEU A 592 -14.90 16.94 -1.76
CA LEU A 592 -14.14 16.28 -0.69
C LEU A 592 -12.79 15.77 -1.18
N THR A 593 -12.75 15.06 -2.30
CA THR A 593 -11.50 14.56 -2.90
C THR A 593 -10.54 15.70 -3.20
N LYS A 594 -11.07 16.83 -3.73
CA LYS A 594 -10.28 18.02 -3.99
C LYS A 594 -9.71 18.62 -2.69
N ALA A 595 -10.53 18.72 -1.63
CA ALA A 595 -10.09 19.24 -0.34
C ALA A 595 -9.01 18.36 0.30
N THR A 596 -9.20 17.04 0.32
CA THR A 596 -8.22 16.07 0.84
C THR A 596 -6.90 16.13 0.07
N LEU A 597 -6.97 16.17 -1.27
CA LEU A 597 -5.79 16.29 -2.11
C LEU A 597 -5.04 17.60 -1.86
N GLN A 598 -5.77 18.70 -1.75
CA GLN A 598 -5.19 20.02 -1.50
C GLN A 598 -4.49 20.07 -0.13
N GLU A 599 -5.09 19.46 0.89
CA GLU A 599 -4.48 19.39 2.23
C GLU A 599 -3.24 18.49 2.23
N ALA A 600 -3.32 17.30 1.66
CA ALA A 600 -2.17 16.42 1.49
C ALA A 600 -0.99 17.14 0.81
N MET A 601 -1.26 17.92 -0.23
CA MET A 601 -0.22 18.71 -0.91
C MET A 601 0.33 19.85 -0.04
N ARG A 602 -0.49 20.48 0.81
CA ARG A 602 -0.02 21.51 1.74
C ARG A 602 0.92 20.93 2.80
N GLU A 603 0.57 19.78 3.35
CA GLU A 603 1.43 19.06 4.30
C GLU A 603 2.79 18.74 3.67
N VAL A 604 2.79 18.17 2.47
CA VAL A 604 4.04 17.89 1.74
C VAL A 604 4.84 19.16 1.49
N ALA A 605 4.18 20.27 1.08
CA ALA A 605 4.83 21.57 0.89
C ALA A 605 5.42 22.11 2.20
N GLY A 606 4.70 21.93 3.30
CA GLY A 606 5.18 22.27 4.65
C GLY A 606 6.46 21.51 5.03
N VAL A 607 6.52 20.22 4.76
CA VAL A 607 7.73 19.42 4.97
C VAL A 607 8.86 19.89 4.04
N GLN A 608 8.60 20.05 2.74
CA GLN A 608 9.60 20.54 1.78
C GLN A 608 10.20 21.89 2.19
N SER A 609 9.41 22.80 2.74
CA SER A 609 9.88 24.13 3.15
C SER A 609 10.90 24.10 4.28
N ARG A 610 10.95 23.05 5.07
CA ARG A 610 11.90 22.85 6.19
C ARG A 610 13.23 22.26 5.73
N PHE A 611 13.29 21.67 4.54
CA PHE A 611 14.48 21.00 4.00
C PHE A 611 15.73 21.88 3.86
N PRO A 612 15.65 23.18 3.48
CA PRO A 612 16.83 24.05 3.45
C PRO A 612 17.56 24.16 4.79
N ARG A 613 16.81 24.11 5.90
CA ARG A 613 17.38 24.14 7.26
C ARG A 613 18.04 22.81 7.61
N LEU A 614 17.45 21.68 7.20
CA LEU A 614 18.03 20.35 7.38
C LEU A 614 19.32 20.20 6.57
N ALA A 615 19.33 20.61 5.30
CA ALA A 615 20.52 20.61 4.46
C ALA A 615 21.63 21.56 4.98
N ALA A 616 21.26 22.64 5.65
CA ALA A 616 22.20 23.56 6.28
C ALA A 616 22.80 22.99 7.59
N ALA A 617 22.08 22.18 8.32
CA ALA A 617 22.56 21.50 9.53
C ALA A 617 23.62 20.41 9.23
N LEU A 618 23.73 19.99 7.97
CA LEU A 618 24.79 19.09 7.48
C LEU A 618 26.14 19.84 7.18
N ARG A 619 26.21 21.14 7.48
CA ARG A 619 27.47 21.91 7.43
C ARG A 619 28.27 21.64 8.69
#